data_d67fd29c883a50da154d9c73852d866e
#
_entry.id   d67fd29c883a50da154d9c73852d866e
#
_cell.length_a   1.000
_cell.length_b   1.000
_cell.length_c   1.000
_cell.angle_alpha   90.00
_cell.angle_beta   90.00
_cell.angle_gamma   90.00
#
_symmetry.space_group_name_H-M   'P 1'
#
loop_
_entity.id
_entity.type
_entity.pdbx_description
1 polymer ?
#
loop_
_entity_poly.entity_id
_entity_poly.type
_entity_poly.pdbx_seq_one_letter_code
_entity_poly.pdbx_strand_id
1 'polypeptide(L)'
;LRTFVNNVVDGFASSQEGIDQLRKRSVMVQAAILSCPLPERVDKAVRSAYRDICAEAQESDVPVAVRSSAAGEDSRKKAFAGLQDTFLNMVGDDAVATAYLWDCASAYNLRSMIYRREAILDALTQSETTGQEELAAQAKKEWSIENTSLSVCIMRMINPVVSGTAFSADTA
;
A
#
# COMPACT_ATOMS: atom_id res chain seq x y z
N LEU A 1 -15.98 2.83 8.61
CA LEU A 1 -15.06 2.76 7.47
C LEU A 1 -14.78 1.31 7.08
N ARG A 2 -14.28 0.45 7.99
CA ARG A 2 -13.93 -0.96 7.71
C ARG A 2 -15.08 -1.74 7.06
N THR A 3 -16.29 -1.66 7.60
CA THR A 3 -17.49 -2.33 7.04
C THR A 3 -17.82 -1.80 5.64
N PHE A 4 -17.69 -0.50 5.42
CA PHE A 4 -17.91 0.11 4.12
C PHE A 4 -16.89 -0.38 3.09
N VAL A 5 -15.60 -0.41 3.45
CA VAL A 5 -14.50 -0.88 2.59
C VAL A 5 -14.73 -2.34 2.21
N ASN A 6 -15.06 -3.20 3.16
CA ASN A 6 -15.33 -4.61 2.90
C ASN A 6 -16.51 -4.80 1.93
N ASN A 7 -17.64 -4.12 2.15
CA ASN A 7 -18.81 -4.22 1.26
C ASN A 7 -18.55 -3.72 -0.16
N VAL A 8 -17.62 -2.77 -0.33
CA VAL A 8 -17.27 -2.22 -1.64
C VAL A 8 -16.37 -3.17 -2.42
N VAL A 9 -15.59 -4.01 -1.73
CA VAL A 9 -14.58 -4.86 -2.38
C VAL A 9 -15.03 -6.31 -2.55
N ASP A 10 -15.97 -6.79 -1.75
CA ASP A 10 -16.55 -8.12 -1.90
C ASP A 10 -17.44 -8.19 -3.15
N GLY A 11 -16.95 -8.74 -4.22
CA GLY A 11 -17.75 -8.95 -5.44
C GLY A 11 -16.97 -8.73 -6.74
N PHE A 12 -15.85 -9.40 -6.88
CA PHE A 12 -15.03 -9.33 -8.08
C PHE A 12 -15.53 -10.24 -9.20
N ALA A 13 -16.02 -9.63 -10.28
CA ALA A 13 -16.24 -10.33 -11.55
C ALA A 13 -14.95 -10.37 -12.39
N SER A 14 -14.74 -11.47 -13.11
CA SER A 14 -13.53 -11.77 -13.90
C SER A 14 -13.48 -11.13 -15.30
N SER A 15 -14.36 -10.17 -15.61
CA SER A 15 -14.51 -9.55 -16.93
C SER A 15 -13.89 -8.16 -17.03
N GLN A 16 -13.80 -7.60 -18.27
CA GLN A 16 -13.40 -6.21 -18.50
C GLN A 16 -14.28 -5.21 -17.73
N GLU A 17 -15.57 -5.50 -17.62
CA GLU A 17 -16.52 -4.77 -16.77
C GLU A 17 -16.08 -4.75 -15.31
N GLY A 18 -15.44 -5.84 -14.85
CA GLY A 18 -14.84 -5.91 -13.51
C GLY A 18 -13.72 -4.91 -13.26
N ILE A 19 -12.90 -4.55 -14.27
CA ILE A 19 -11.82 -3.56 -14.10
C ILE A 19 -12.39 -2.15 -13.94
N ASP A 20 -13.42 -1.79 -14.70
CA ASP A 20 -14.06 -0.48 -14.57
C ASP A 20 -14.79 -0.34 -13.22
N GLN A 21 -15.40 -1.41 -12.75
CA GLN A 21 -15.98 -1.45 -11.42
C GLN A 21 -14.91 -1.35 -10.33
N LEU A 22 -13.77 -2.06 -10.49
CA LEU A 22 -12.62 -1.94 -9.59
C LEU A 22 -12.10 -0.52 -9.51
N ARG A 23 -11.99 0.16 -10.65
CA ARG A 23 -11.56 1.56 -10.72
C ARG A 23 -12.49 2.47 -9.92
N LYS A 24 -13.80 2.33 -10.10
CA LYS A 24 -14.79 3.10 -9.34
C LYS A 24 -14.68 2.83 -7.84
N ARG A 25 -14.55 1.56 -7.47
CA ARG A 25 -14.40 1.14 -6.06
C ARG A 25 -13.10 1.64 -5.44
N SER A 26 -11.99 1.55 -6.17
CA SER A 26 -10.70 2.10 -5.75
C SER A 26 -10.84 3.59 -5.37
N VAL A 27 -11.42 4.39 -6.27
CA VAL A 27 -11.63 5.82 -6.02
C VAL A 27 -12.53 6.05 -4.80
N MET A 28 -13.62 5.28 -4.67
CA MET A 28 -14.53 5.41 -3.53
C MET A 28 -13.86 5.08 -2.19
N VAL A 29 -13.08 4.00 -2.15
CA VAL A 29 -12.37 3.58 -0.92
C VAL A 29 -11.29 4.59 -0.54
N GLN A 30 -10.49 5.03 -1.51
CA GLN A 30 -9.47 6.05 -1.27
C GLN A 30 -10.10 7.36 -0.78
N ALA A 31 -11.15 7.84 -1.44
CA ALA A 31 -11.88 9.03 -1.01
C ALA A 31 -12.43 8.90 0.41
N ALA A 32 -12.97 7.74 0.77
CA ALA A 32 -13.49 7.48 2.11
C ALA A 32 -12.37 7.48 3.17
N ILE A 33 -11.20 6.91 2.85
CA ILE A 33 -10.03 6.94 3.75
C ILE A 33 -9.55 8.39 3.93
N LEU A 34 -9.39 9.12 2.84
CA LEU A 34 -8.89 10.49 2.84
C LEU A 34 -9.86 11.49 3.50
N SER A 35 -11.14 11.16 3.58
CA SER A 35 -12.13 11.98 4.29
C SER A 35 -12.14 11.76 5.80
N CYS A 36 -11.46 10.73 6.30
CA CYS A 36 -11.38 10.44 7.73
C CYS A 36 -10.11 11.04 8.33
N PRO A 37 -10.19 11.70 9.50
CA PRO A 37 -9.00 12.10 10.21
C PRO A 37 -8.23 10.87 10.69
N LEU A 38 -6.91 11.00 10.81
CA LEU A 38 -6.10 9.98 11.45
C LEU A 38 -6.59 9.79 12.90
N PRO A 39 -6.61 8.54 13.41
CA PRO A 39 -6.83 8.31 14.83
C PRO A 39 -5.79 9.10 15.66
N GLU A 40 -6.20 9.75 16.73
CA GLU A 40 -5.36 10.65 17.53
C GLU A 40 -4.02 10.01 17.93
N ARG A 41 -4.05 8.73 18.30
CA ARG A 41 -2.84 7.99 18.68
C ARG A 41 -1.86 7.86 17.50
N VAL A 42 -2.38 7.64 16.27
CA VAL A 42 -1.56 7.50 15.06
C VAL A 42 -1.02 8.86 14.64
N ASP A 43 -1.86 9.88 14.62
CA ASP A 43 -1.46 11.25 14.28
C ASP A 43 -0.32 11.74 15.20
N LYS A 44 -0.46 11.57 16.50
CA LYS A 44 0.59 11.90 17.46
C LYS A 44 1.89 11.13 17.21
N ALA A 45 1.81 9.83 16.92
CA ALA A 45 2.99 9.00 16.68
C ALA A 45 3.72 9.41 15.40
N VAL A 46 2.98 9.68 14.32
CA VAL A 46 3.54 10.13 13.02
C VAL A 46 4.27 11.47 13.18
N ARG A 47 3.63 12.43 13.85
CA ARG A 47 4.22 13.76 14.12
C ARG A 47 5.44 13.65 15.03
N SER A 48 5.39 12.80 16.05
CA SER A 48 6.56 12.57 16.93
C SER A 48 7.72 11.99 16.14
N ALA A 49 7.48 10.98 15.29
CA ALA A 49 8.54 10.38 14.49
C ALA A 49 9.21 11.38 13.53
N TYR A 50 8.45 12.30 12.94
CA TYR A 50 9.02 13.37 12.13
C TYR A 50 9.89 14.34 12.95
N ARG A 51 9.42 14.74 14.13
CA ARG A 51 10.18 15.63 15.02
C ARG A 51 11.45 14.98 15.54
N ASP A 52 11.44 13.67 15.79
CA ASP A 52 12.63 12.93 16.19
C ASP A 52 13.69 12.96 15.07
N ILE A 53 13.28 12.79 13.80
CA ILE A 53 14.17 12.91 12.64
C ILE A 53 14.76 14.34 12.56
N CYS A 54 13.95 15.37 12.76
CA CYS A 54 14.41 16.76 12.78
C CYS A 54 15.41 17.01 13.91
N ALA A 55 15.13 16.48 15.11
CA ALA A 55 16.01 16.61 16.27
C ALA A 55 17.37 15.92 16.05
N GLU A 56 17.37 14.71 15.48
CA GLU A 56 18.58 13.98 15.11
C GLU A 56 19.41 14.72 14.06
N ALA A 57 18.72 15.34 13.09
CA ALA A 57 19.38 16.14 12.06
C ALA A 57 19.85 17.51 12.54
N GLN A 58 19.38 17.98 13.71
CA GLN A 58 19.59 19.34 14.22
C GLN A 58 19.04 20.42 13.26
N GLU A 59 17.97 20.10 12.53
CA GLU A 59 17.31 20.96 11.57
C GLU A 59 15.79 20.97 11.85
N SER A 60 15.09 22.11 11.63
CA SER A 60 13.65 22.23 11.91
C SER A 60 12.77 21.62 10.82
N ASP A 61 13.23 21.62 9.58
CA ASP A 61 12.43 21.33 8.38
C ASP A 61 13.14 20.31 7.47
N VAL A 62 13.38 19.13 8.00
CA VAL A 62 14.05 18.05 7.29
C VAL A 62 13.12 17.47 6.23
N PRO A 63 13.50 17.47 4.93
CA PRO A 63 12.74 16.75 3.93
C PRO A 63 12.78 15.24 4.19
N VAL A 64 11.60 14.61 4.16
CA VAL A 64 11.46 13.16 4.35
C VAL A 64 10.72 12.51 3.18
N ALA A 65 10.99 11.22 2.99
CA ALA A 65 10.17 10.34 2.18
C ALA A 65 9.21 9.58 3.10
N VAL A 66 7.94 9.54 2.74
CA VAL A 66 6.91 8.69 3.35
C VAL A 66 6.58 7.60 2.36
N ARG A 67 6.83 6.36 2.73
CA ARG A 67 6.67 5.20 1.85
C ARG A 67 6.09 4.02 2.58
N SER A 68 5.31 3.23 1.88
CA SER A 68 4.80 1.97 2.40
C SER A 68 5.85 0.87 2.45
N SER A 69 5.59 -0.08 3.33
CA SER A 69 6.19 -1.40 3.36
C SER A 69 5.05 -2.39 3.63
N ALA A 70 4.59 -3.06 2.60
CA ALA A 70 3.49 -4.00 2.73
C ALA A 70 3.99 -5.36 3.24
N ALA A 71 3.19 -6.01 4.09
CA ALA A 71 3.43 -7.39 4.45
C ALA A 71 3.35 -8.25 3.17
N GLY A 72 4.43 -8.97 2.85
CA GLY A 72 4.51 -9.78 1.63
C GLY A 72 5.18 -9.10 0.44
N GLU A 73 5.68 -7.86 0.57
CA GLU A 73 6.41 -7.15 -0.48
C GLU A 73 7.63 -7.97 -1.00
N ASP A 74 8.27 -8.73 -0.11
CA ASP A 74 9.43 -9.58 -0.42
C ASP A 74 9.05 -11.07 -0.61
N SER A 75 7.79 -11.40 -0.84
CA SER A 75 7.43 -12.80 -1.05
C SER A 75 8.01 -13.32 -2.37
N ARG A 76 8.69 -14.50 -2.33
CA ARG A 76 9.30 -15.12 -3.52
C ARG A 76 8.31 -15.44 -4.65
N LYS A 77 7.02 -15.49 -4.36
CA LYS A 77 5.99 -15.90 -5.32
C LYS A 77 5.31 -14.71 -6.01
N LYS A 78 5.14 -13.57 -5.32
CA LYS A 78 4.54 -12.36 -5.88
C LYS A 78 5.09 -11.14 -5.13
N ALA A 79 5.84 -10.30 -5.82
CA ALA A 79 6.40 -9.08 -5.26
C ALA A 79 5.38 -7.93 -5.35
N PHE A 80 5.12 -7.26 -4.24
CA PHE A 80 4.30 -6.04 -4.16
C PHE A 80 5.07 -4.76 -4.50
N ALA A 81 6.30 -4.90 -4.95
CA ALA A 81 7.16 -3.76 -5.25
C ALA A 81 6.51 -2.80 -6.25
N GLY A 82 6.44 -1.52 -5.91
CA GLY A 82 5.94 -0.47 -6.77
C GLY A 82 4.41 -0.39 -6.95
N LEU A 83 3.64 -1.16 -6.17
CA LEU A 83 2.17 -1.10 -6.22
C LEU A 83 1.59 0.07 -5.42
N GLN A 84 2.29 0.50 -4.38
CA GLN A 84 1.89 1.59 -3.51
C GLN A 84 2.69 2.85 -3.83
N ASP A 85 2.17 3.98 -3.39
CA ASP A 85 2.76 5.26 -3.70
C ASP A 85 3.86 5.62 -2.67
N THR A 86 4.79 6.47 -3.09
CA THR A 86 5.83 7.04 -2.22
C THR A 86 5.76 8.55 -2.34
N PHE A 87 5.72 9.24 -1.21
CA PHE A 87 5.64 10.69 -1.14
C PHE A 87 6.99 11.25 -0.73
N LEU A 88 7.62 11.96 -1.65
CA LEU A 88 8.97 12.49 -1.48
C LEU A 88 8.94 13.98 -1.09
N ASN A 89 10.00 14.43 -0.41
CA ASN A 89 10.20 15.83 -0.03
C ASN A 89 9.07 16.39 0.84
N MET A 90 8.49 15.55 1.72
CA MET A 90 7.52 16.02 2.69
C MET A 90 8.23 16.79 3.80
N VAL A 91 7.76 17.99 4.09
CA VAL A 91 8.33 18.90 5.10
C VAL A 91 7.23 19.40 6.02
N GLY A 92 7.47 19.29 7.32
CA GLY A 92 6.53 19.71 8.36
C GLY A 92 5.54 18.65 8.80
N ASP A 93 5.11 18.75 10.06
CA ASP A 93 4.21 17.80 10.72
C ASP A 93 2.94 17.49 9.93
N ASP A 94 2.30 18.53 9.37
CA ASP A 94 1.01 18.39 8.68
C ASP A 94 1.18 17.69 7.31
N ALA A 95 2.26 18.03 6.59
CA ALA A 95 2.55 17.39 5.30
C ALA A 95 2.87 15.91 5.49
N VAL A 96 3.65 15.56 6.52
CA VAL A 96 4.01 14.18 6.83
C VAL A 96 2.78 13.39 7.29
N ALA A 97 1.92 13.95 8.14
CA ALA A 97 0.67 13.31 8.56
C ALA A 97 -0.29 13.09 7.37
N THR A 98 -0.36 14.06 6.46
CA THR A 98 -1.15 13.96 5.23
C THR A 98 -0.59 12.89 4.29
N ALA A 99 0.73 12.86 4.08
CA ALA A 99 1.39 11.84 3.27
C ALA A 99 1.20 10.43 3.85
N TYR A 100 1.23 10.29 5.18
CA TYR A 100 0.90 9.04 5.85
C TYR A 100 -0.52 8.55 5.50
N LEU A 101 -1.50 9.45 5.53
CA LEU A 101 -2.89 9.11 5.18
C LEU A 101 -3.02 8.74 3.69
N TRP A 102 -2.34 9.46 2.81
CA TRP A 102 -2.30 9.13 1.38
C TRP A 102 -1.64 7.78 1.12
N ASP A 103 -0.58 7.46 1.85
CA ASP A 103 0.10 6.16 1.74
C ASP A 103 -0.84 5.02 2.18
N CYS A 104 -1.57 5.19 3.29
CA CYS A 104 -2.62 4.25 3.68
C CYS A 104 -3.71 4.08 2.61
N ALA A 105 -4.10 5.16 1.93
CA ALA A 105 -5.09 5.10 0.84
C ALA A 105 -4.53 4.40 -0.41
N SER A 106 -3.22 4.51 -0.67
CA SER A 106 -2.55 3.90 -1.82
C SER A 106 -2.61 2.37 -1.81
N ALA A 107 -2.75 1.76 -0.63
CA ALA A 107 -2.98 0.32 -0.51
C ALA A 107 -4.25 -0.16 -1.26
N TYR A 108 -5.15 0.76 -1.58
CA TYR A 108 -6.40 0.52 -2.31
C TYR A 108 -6.41 1.20 -3.68
N ASN A 109 -5.26 1.61 -4.21
CA ASN A 109 -5.18 2.10 -5.57
C ASN A 109 -5.51 0.99 -6.58
N LEU A 110 -5.85 1.37 -7.82
CA LEU A 110 -6.30 0.42 -8.82
C LEU A 110 -5.27 -0.69 -9.10
N ARG A 111 -3.98 -0.35 -9.11
CA ARG A 111 -2.90 -1.34 -9.34
C ARG A 111 -2.88 -2.40 -8.24
N SER A 112 -2.91 -1.98 -6.97
CA SER A 112 -2.96 -2.89 -5.82
C SER A 112 -4.21 -3.77 -5.83
N MET A 113 -5.35 -3.22 -6.22
CA MET A 113 -6.61 -3.97 -6.30
C MET A 113 -6.61 -4.99 -7.45
N ILE A 114 -6.10 -4.63 -8.62
CA ILE A 114 -5.94 -5.55 -9.77
C ILE A 114 -4.99 -6.69 -9.37
N TYR A 115 -3.84 -6.36 -8.80
CA TYR A 115 -2.85 -7.36 -8.41
C TYR A 115 -3.40 -8.38 -7.40
N ARG A 116 -4.14 -7.92 -6.38
CA ARG A 116 -4.80 -8.82 -5.42
C ARG A 116 -5.83 -9.72 -6.09
N ARG A 117 -6.64 -9.14 -6.99
CA ARG A 117 -7.61 -9.91 -7.78
C ARG A 117 -6.92 -11.01 -8.58
N GLU A 118 -5.87 -10.69 -9.32
CA GLU A 118 -5.11 -11.66 -10.10
C GLU A 118 -4.52 -12.75 -9.23
N ALA A 119 -3.99 -12.39 -8.05
CA ALA A 119 -3.47 -13.37 -7.10
C ALA A 119 -4.54 -14.37 -6.63
N ILE A 120 -5.76 -13.89 -6.40
CA ILE A 120 -6.89 -14.76 -6.02
C ILE A 120 -7.33 -15.64 -7.20
N LEU A 121 -7.42 -15.08 -8.41
CA LEU A 121 -7.82 -15.82 -9.60
C LEU A 121 -6.81 -16.93 -9.96
N ASP A 122 -5.51 -16.63 -9.88
CA ASP A 122 -4.46 -17.63 -10.09
C ASP A 122 -4.56 -18.77 -9.09
N ALA A 123 -4.80 -18.47 -7.82
CA ALA A 123 -4.97 -19.50 -6.79
C ALA A 123 -6.24 -20.33 -6.98
N LEU A 124 -7.32 -19.72 -7.46
CA LEU A 124 -8.54 -20.44 -7.83
C LEU A 124 -8.29 -21.41 -9.00
N THR A 125 -7.63 -20.95 -10.06
CA THR A 125 -7.29 -21.80 -11.22
C THR A 125 -6.36 -22.94 -10.83
N GLN A 126 -5.37 -22.69 -9.95
CA GLN A 126 -4.50 -23.74 -9.43
C GLN A 126 -5.27 -24.74 -8.55
N SER A 127 -6.20 -24.26 -7.72
CA SER A 127 -7.05 -25.11 -6.89
C SER A 127 -7.91 -26.05 -7.74
N GLU A 128 -8.52 -25.56 -8.81
CA GLU A 128 -9.32 -26.36 -9.75
C GLU A 128 -8.48 -27.42 -10.46
N THR A 129 -7.25 -27.06 -10.87
CA THR A 129 -6.36 -27.99 -11.63
C THR A 129 -5.71 -29.03 -10.74
N THR A 130 -5.43 -28.72 -9.49
CA THR A 130 -4.72 -29.61 -8.54
C THR A 130 -5.65 -30.34 -7.57
N GLY A 131 -6.92 -29.94 -7.48
CA GLY A 131 -7.87 -30.44 -6.49
C GLY A 131 -7.59 -29.98 -5.05
N GLN A 132 -6.72 -28.97 -4.87
CA GLN A 132 -6.34 -28.45 -3.56
C GLN A 132 -7.19 -27.21 -3.19
N GLU A 133 -8.38 -27.44 -2.71
CA GLU A 133 -9.33 -26.36 -2.33
C GLU A 133 -8.77 -25.39 -1.27
N GLU A 134 -7.84 -25.85 -0.44
CA GLU A 134 -7.19 -25.03 0.59
C GLU A 134 -6.40 -23.86 0.01
N LEU A 135 -5.82 -23.99 -1.19
CA LEU A 135 -5.06 -22.92 -1.86
C LEU A 135 -5.94 -21.71 -2.15
N ALA A 136 -7.14 -21.94 -2.65
CA ALA A 136 -8.09 -20.87 -2.94
C ALA A 136 -8.59 -20.17 -1.66
N ALA A 137 -8.86 -20.96 -0.61
CA ALA A 137 -9.30 -20.41 0.68
C ALA A 137 -8.18 -19.59 1.34
N GLN A 138 -6.94 -20.08 1.29
CA GLN A 138 -5.78 -19.39 1.82
C GLN A 138 -5.51 -18.09 1.07
N ALA A 139 -5.56 -18.09 -0.26
CA ALA A 139 -5.38 -16.89 -1.07
C ALA A 139 -6.47 -15.85 -0.80
N LYS A 140 -7.74 -16.24 -0.74
CA LYS A 140 -8.83 -15.34 -0.37
C LYS A 140 -8.61 -14.69 1.00
N LYS A 141 -8.11 -15.44 1.97
CA LYS A 141 -7.80 -14.92 3.30
C LYS A 141 -6.59 -13.99 3.28
N GLU A 142 -5.51 -14.39 2.62
CA GLU A 142 -4.24 -13.63 2.55
C GLU A 142 -4.42 -12.30 1.81
N TRP A 143 -5.15 -12.34 0.69
CA TRP A 143 -5.36 -11.18 -0.18
C TRP A 143 -6.63 -10.39 0.14
N SER A 144 -7.35 -10.77 1.17
CA SER A 144 -8.53 -10.03 1.61
C SER A 144 -8.14 -8.65 2.14
N ILE A 145 -9.06 -7.70 2.01
CA ILE A 145 -8.88 -6.35 2.54
C ILE A 145 -8.75 -6.36 4.06
N GLU A 146 -9.40 -7.30 4.73
CA GLU A 146 -9.30 -7.44 6.19
C GLU A 146 -7.88 -7.72 6.67
N ASN A 147 -7.10 -8.42 5.86
CA ASN A 147 -5.69 -8.74 6.14
C ASN A 147 -4.71 -7.77 5.48
N THR A 148 -5.19 -6.67 4.89
CA THR A 148 -4.31 -5.63 4.40
C THR A 148 -3.67 -4.93 5.57
N SER A 149 -2.45 -5.30 5.88
CA SER A 149 -1.59 -4.58 6.81
C SER A 149 -0.56 -3.79 6.02
N LEU A 150 -0.45 -2.51 6.35
CA LEU A 150 0.51 -1.60 5.77
C LEU A 150 1.34 -1.01 6.90
N SER A 151 2.65 -1.13 6.79
CA SER A 151 3.58 -0.34 7.58
C SER A 151 3.99 0.87 6.76
N VAL A 152 4.12 2.02 7.41
CA VAL A 152 4.59 3.25 6.75
C VAL A 152 5.94 3.62 7.35
N CYS A 153 6.91 3.85 6.49
CA CYS A 153 8.26 4.27 6.86
C CYS A 153 8.42 5.75 6.54
N ILE A 154 8.92 6.52 7.52
CA ILE A 154 9.29 7.92 7.34
C ILE A 154 10.82 7.97 7.39
N MET A 155 11.44 8.42 6.29
CA MET A 155 12.89 8.38 6.10
C MET A 155 13.40 9.76 5.71
N ARG A 156 14.53 10.18 6.26
CA ARG A 156 15.22 11.40 5.81
C ARG A 156 15.57 11.29 4.33
N MET A 157 15.29 12.35 3.56
CA MET A 157 15.74 12.45 2.18
C MET A 157 17.25 12.62 2.14
N ILE A 158 17.87 11.93 1.18
CA ILE A 158 19.28 12.15 0.82
C ILE A 158 19.27 13.06 -0.40
N ASN A 159 20.15 14.05 -0.43
CA ASN A 159 20.37 14.88 -1.60
C ASN A 159 21.51 14.28 -2.45
N PRO A 160 21.23 13.40 -3.43
CA PRO A 160 22.26 12.69 -4.18
C PRO A 160 22.87 13.59 -5.26
N VAL A 161 24.15 13.46 -5.48
CA VAL A 161 24.82 14.07 -6.65
C VAL A 161 24.53 13.22 -7.89
N VAL A 162 24.45 11.89 -7.72
CA VAL A 162 24.11 10.93 -8.77
C VAL A 162 23.24 9.83 -8.15
N SER A 163 22.25 9.37 -8.89
CA SER A 163 21.42 8.22 -8.50
C SER A 163 21.26 7.26 -9.67
N GLY A 164 21.01 5.98 -9.36
CA GLY A 164 20.84 4.95 -10.38
C GLY A 164 20.36 3.64 -9.78
N THR A 165 20.05 2.69 -10.65
CA THR A 165 19.70 1.32 -10.30
C THR A 165 20.78 0.37 -10.80
N ALA A 166 21.19 -0.57 -9.96
CA ALA A 166 22.15 -1.60 -10.31
C ALA A 166 21.53 -2.98 -10.09
N PHE A 167 21.76 -3.89 -11.02
CA PHE A 167 21.36 -5.29 -10.89
C PHE A 167 22.61 -6.15 -10.75
N SER A 168 22.56 -7.17 -9.91
CA SER A 168 23.65 -8.12 -9.70
C SER A 168 23.80 -9.15 -10.83
N ALA A 169 22.78 -9.27 -11.69
CA ALA A 169 22.76 -10.13 -12.86
C ALA A 169 21.94 -9.48 -13.98
N ASP A 170 22.23 -9.90 -15.21
CA ASP A 170 21.37 -9.55 -16.36
C ASP A 170 20.00 -10.20 -16.18
N THR A 171 18.95 -9.39 -16.30
CA THR A 171 17.55 -9.83 -16.16
C THR A 171 16.86 -10.02 -17.51
N ALA A 172 17.59 -9.92 -18.63
CA ALA A 172 17.10 -10.14 -19.99
C ALA A 172 17.11 -11.63 -20.38
#